data_f1a9514c6fe131f5ea0a4b395a5c39f1
#
_entry.id   f1a9514c6fe131f5ea0a4b395a5c39f1
#
_cell.length_a   1.000
_cell.length_b   1.000
_cell.length_c   1.000
_cell.angle_alpha   90.00
_cell.angle_beta   90.00
_cell.angle_gamma   90.00
#
_symmetry.space_group_name_H-M   'P 1'
#
loop_
_entity.id
_entity.type
_entity.pdbx_description
1 polymer ?
#
loop_
_entity_poly.entity_id
_entity_poly.type
_entity_poly.pdbx_seq_one_letter_code
_entity_poly.pdbx_strand_id
1 'polypeptide(L)'
;PVFVKPMKGSASLHIAKAEDKETVELLYHHGEQMMIQEFMDGQEIGVDCYIDMISGEVVSIFTKKKLVMRAGETDKAVSFADDRLFELIERFVKESGFRGQIDIDVFEKDGVYYISEVNPRFGGGYPHAYACGADHMTLIRNNLAGITNERHIGEYQTGKVMMKYNEIMIIDEV
;
A
#
# COMPACT_ATOMS: atom_id res chain seq x y z
N PRO A 1 10.05 -11.11 18.48
CA PRO A 1 8.69 -10.52 18.51
C PRO A 1 7.89 -10.93 17.28
N VAL A 2 6.56 -10.94 17.43
CA VAL A 2 5.62 -11.13 16.35
C VAL A 2 4.61 -9.99 16.30
N PHE A 3 3.97 -9.82 15.16
CA PHE A 3 2.90 -8.86 14.96
C PHE A 3 1.57 -9.59 14.92
N VAL A 4 0.62 -9.21 15.78
CA VAL A 4 -0.71 -9.82 15.86
C VAL A 4 -1.72 -8.81 15.37
N LYS A 5 -2.49 -9.17 14.35
CA LYS A 5 -3.49 -8.29 13.73
C LYS A 5 -4.74 -9.07 13.31
N PRO A 6 -5.92 -8.43 13.23
CA PRO A 6 -7.09 -9.07 12.63
C PRO A 6 -6.83 -9.48 11.17
N MET A 7 -7.37 -10.61 10.76
CA MET A 7 -7.34 -11.04 9.34
C MET A 7 -8.16 -10.12 8.44
N LYS A 8 -9.16 -9.44 9.02
CA LYS A 8 -10.00 -8.44 8.36
C LYS A 8 -10.09 -7.23 9.25
N GLY A 9 -9.81 -6.06 8.70
CA GLY A 9 -9.83 -4.81 9.47
C GLY A 9 -9.37 -3.62 8.65
N SER A 10 -9.39 -2.45 9.28
CA SER A 10 -8.91 -1.20 8.70
C SER A 10 -8.36 -0.29 9.81
N ALA A 11 -7.64 0.75 9.41
CA ALA A 11 -7.15 1.81 10.30
C ALA A 11 -6.27 1.34 11.47
N SER A 12 -5.54 0.24 11.30
CA SER A 12 -4.61 -0.30 12.32
C SER A 12 -5.26 -0.55 13.69
N LEU A 13 -6.56 -0.87 13.72
CA LEU A 13 -7.26 -1.22 14.93
C LEU A 13 -6.89 -2.65 15.40
N HIS A 14 -6.75 -2.82 16.72
CA HIS A 14 -6.49 -4.13 17.36
C HIS A 14 -5.18 -4.80 16.88
N ILE A 15 -4.20 -4.00 16.51
CA ILE A 15 -2.86 -4.44 16.12
C ILE A 15 -1.93 -4.34 17.31
N ALA A 16 -1.14 -5.38 17.57
CA ALA A 16 -0.16 -5.36 18.64
C ALA A 16 1.14 -6.09 18.27
N LYS A 17 2.25 -5.56 18.77
CA LYS A 17 3.52 -6.27 18.83
C LYS A 17 3.51 -7.14 20.10
N ALA A 18 3.72 -8.44 19.95
CA ALA A 18 3.85 -9.38 21.05
C ALA A 18 5.28 -9.87 21.16
N GLU A 19 5.83 -9.78 22.37
CA GLU A 19 7.22 -10.20 22.68
C GLU A 19 7.31 -11.64 23.20
N ASP A 20 6.18 -12.18 23.70
CA ASP A 20 6.09 -13.49 24.31
C ASP A 20 4.78 -14.21 23.94
N LYS A 21 4.76 -15.52 24.28
CA LYS A 21 3.63 -16.40 23.97
C LYS A 21 2.36 -16.03 24.72
N GLU A 22 2.46 -15.58 25.96
CA GLU A 22 1.30 -15.23 26.80
C GLU A 22 0.55 -14.06 26.20
N THR A 23 1.29 -13.04 25.72
CA THR A 23 0.70 -11.89 25.02
C THR A 23 -0.01 -12.31 23.72
N VAL A 24 0.58 -13.24 22.95
CA VAL A 24 -0.03 -13.76 21.72
C VAL A 24 -1.34 -14.50 22.06
N GLU A 25 -1.34 -15.37 23.07
CA GLU A 25 -2.51 -16.13 23.49
C GLU A 25 -3.64 -15.20 23.97
N LEU A 26 -3.32 -14.16 24.77
CA LEU A 26 -4.28 -13.15 25.21
C LEU A 26 -4.95 -12.44 24.04
N LEU A 27 -4.16 -11.97 23.05
CA LEU A 27 -4.68 -11.27 21.87
C LEU A 27 -5.52 -12.18 20.98
N TYR A 28 -5.18 -13.47 20.90
CA TYR A 28 -5.87 -14.44 20.06
C TYR A 28 -7.26 -14.84 20.60
N HIS A 29 -7.47 -14.73 21.90
CA HIS A 29 -8.73 -15.11 22.55
C HIS A 29 -9.85 -14.06 22.48
N HIS A 30 -9.65 -12.91 21.87
CA HIS A 30 -10.65 -11.84 21.78
C HIS A 30 -11.76 -12.06 20.72
N GLY A 31 -11.94 -13.28 20.20
CA GLY A 31 -13.09 -13.66 19.37
C GLY A 31 -13.04 -13.24 17.89
N GLU A 32 -12.09 -12.44 17.47
CA GLU A 32 -11.82 -12.12 16.07
C GLU A 32 -10.83 -13.12 15.47
N GLN A 33 -10.93 -13.36 14.16
CA GLN A 33 -9.90 -14.14 13.45
C GLN A 33 -8.62 -13.30 13.39
N MET A 34 -7.62 -13.68 14.19
CA MET A 34 -6.33 -13.01 14.23
C MET A 34 -5.30 -13.70 13.33
N MET A 35 -4.38 -12.92 12.80
CA MET A 35 -3.21 -13.38 12.07
C MET A 35 -1.96 -13.04 12.88
N ILE A 36 -1.03 -13.98 12.94
CA ILE A 36 0.30 -13.79 13.52
C ILE A 36 1.28 -13.66 12.35
N GLN A 37 2.02 -12.57 12.33
CA GLN A 37 2.97 -12.25 11.28
C GLN A 37 4.33 -11.97 11.91
N GLU A 38 5.42 -12.21 11.19
CA GLU A 38 6.74 -11.77 11.59
C GLU A 38 6.76 -10.25 11.82
N PHE A 39 7.36 -9.81 12.92
CA PHE A 39 7.56 -8.38 13.15
C PHE A 39 8.70 -7.86 12.27
N MET A 40 8.36 -6.94 11.37
CA MET A 40 9.31 -6.29 10.48
C MET A 40 9.67 -4.90 11.03
N ASP A 41 10.98 -4.63 11.17
CA ASP A 41 11.57 -3.38 11.67
C ASP A 41 12.31 -2.60 10.57
N GLY A 42 12.02 -2.90 9.30
CA GLY A 42 12.62 -2.27 8.13
C GLY A 42 11.94 -0.96 7.70
N GLN A 43 12.42 -0.39 6.59
CA GLN A 43 11.78 0.76 5.96
C GLN A 43 10.43 0.37 5.36
N GLU A 44 9.37 0.98 5.84
CA GLU A 44 8.03 0.76 5.28
C GLU A 44 7.86 1.51 3.95
N ILE A 45 7.33 0.81 2.95
CA ILE A 45 7.13 1.27 1.58
C ILE A 45 5.67 1.06 1.20
N GLY A 46 5.05 2.07 0.62
CA GLY A 46 3.75 1.96 -0.02
C GLY A 46 3.91 1.82 -1.53
N VAL A 47 3.14 0.92 -2.13
CA VAL A 47 3.11 0.67 -3.57
C VAL A 47 1.68 0.84 -4.07
N ASP A 48 1.46 1.80 -4.95
CA ASP A 48 0.22 1.88 -5.73
C ASP A 48 0.45 1.15 -7.05
N CYS A 49 -0.31 0.08 -7.32
CA CYS A 49 -0.15 -0.75 -8.50
C CYS A 49 -1.47 -0.82 -9.27
N TYR A 50 -1.41 -0.63 -10.58
CA TYR A 50 -2.55 -0.82 -11.45
C TYR A 50 -2.34 -1.98 -12.42
N ILE A 51 -3.27 -2.91 -12.37
CA ILE A 51 -3.33 -4.08 -13.25
C ILE A 51 -4.44 -3.84 -14.26
N ASP A 52 -4.11 -3.85 -15.54
CA ASP A 52 -5.07 -3.66 -16.60
C ASP A 52 -6.20 -4.71 -16.48
N MET A 53 -7.45 -4.25 -16.42
CA MET A 53 -8.60 -5.12 -16.18
C MET A 53 -8.92 -6.02 -17.40
N ILE A 54 -8.44 -5.65 -18.58
CA ILE A 54 -8.68 -6.40 -19.83
C ILE A 54 -7.56 -7.41 -20.04
N SER A 55 -6.31 -6.96 -20.12
CA SER A 55 -5.16 -7.83 -20.38
C SER A 55 -4.71 -8.63 -19.15
N GLY A 56 -4.85 -8.06 -17.96
CA GLY A 56 -4.33 -8.63 -16.72
C GLY A 56 -2.86 -8.35 -16.47
N GLU A 57 -2.23 -7.54 -17.30
CA GLU A 57 -0.84 -7.14 -17.14
C GLU A 57 -0.70 -5.97 -16.16
N VAL A 58 0.41 -5.93 -15.43
CA VAL A 58 0.77 -4.77 -14.62
C VAL A 58 1.19 -3.64 -15.55
N VAL A 59 0.51 -2.52 -15.53
CA VAL A 59 0.78 -1.40 -16.43
C VAL A 59 1.33 -0.17 -15.74
N SER A 60 1.12 -0.03 -14.43
CA SER A 60 1.68 1.08 -13.65
C SER A 60 2.02 0.62 -12.24
N ILE A 61 3.19 1.02 -11.74
CA ILE A 61 3.62 0.85 -10.35
C ILE A 61 4.22 2.18 -9.90
N PHE A 62 3.69 2.71 -8.80
CA PHE A 62 4.27 3.85 -8.10
C PHE A 62 4.75 3.41 -6.72
N THR A 63 5.95 3.83 -6.31
CA THR A 63 6.54 3.46 -5.02
C THR A 63 6.93 4.68 -4.20
N LYS A 64 6.69 4.60 -2.89
CA LYS A 64 7.01 5.65 -1.92
C LYS A 64 7.52 5.07 -0.61
N LYS A 65 8.61 5.63 -0.08
CA LYS A 65 9.04 5.36 1.29
C LYS A 65 8.13 6.11 2.25
N LYS A 66 7.54 5.42 3.21
CA LYS A 66 6.72 6.02 4.26
C LYS A 66 7.65 6.64 5.31
N LEU A 67 7.58 7.95 5.50
CA LEU A 67 8.41 8.70 6.44
C LEU A 67 7.72 8.88 7.78
N VAL A 68 6.42 9.13 7.76
CA VAL A 68 5.58 9.28 8.95
C VAL A 68 4.23 8.64 8.70
N MET A 69 3.79 7.82 9.66
CA MET A 69 2.45 7.27 9.71
C MET A 69 1.62 8.01 10.75
N ARG A 70 0.32 8.23 10.48
CA ARG A 70 -0.64 8.82 11.41
C ARG A 70 -1.99 8.12 11.27
N ALA A 71 -2.50 7.60 12.38
CA ALA A 71 -3.79 6.89 12.42
C ALA A 71 -3.95 5.78 11.37
N GLY A 72 -2.89 5.00 11.13
CA GLY A 72 -2.89 3.91 10.15
C GLY A 72 -2.75 4.34 8.70
N GLU A 73 -2.52 5.63 8.43
CA GLU A 73 -2.33 6.14 7.08
C GLU A 73 -0.97 6.82 6.90
N THR A 74 -0.47 6.83 5.67
CA THR A 74 0.74 7.55 5.31
C THR A 74 0.51 9.07 5.41
N ASP A 75 1.18 9.72 6.36
CA ASP A 75 1.13 11.17 6.57
C ASP A 75 2.22 11.90 5.78
N LYS A 76 3.44 11.33 5.75
CA LYS A 76 4.56 11.85 4.94
C LYS A 76 5.23 10.70 4.21
N ALA A 77 5.56 10.93 2.95
CA ALA A 77 6.25 9.96 2.11
C ALA A 77 7.13 10.64 1.07
N VAL A 78 8.11 9.92 0.55
CA VAL A 78 8.94 10.36 -0.57
C VAL A 78 8.87 9.33 -1.69
N SER A 79 8.63 9.79 -2.93
CA SER A 79 8.60 8.91 -4.11
C SER A 79 10.02 8.46 -4.49
N PHE A 80 10.16 7.22 -4.90
CA PHE A 80 11.41 6.64 -5.42
C PHE A 80 11.09 5.59 -6.48
N ALA A 81 12.10 5.08 -7.16
CA ALA A 81 11.99 3.96 -8.10
C ALA A 81 13.09 2.94 -7.81
N ASP A 82 12.77 1.65 -7.88
CA ASP A 82 13.71 0.54 -7.78
C ASP A 82 13.19 -0.63 -8.62
N ASP A 83 13.94 -1.01 -9.65
CA ASP A 83 13.56 -2.07 -10.60
C ASP A 83 13.36 -3.43 -9.90
N ARG A 84 14.15 -3.74 -8.86
CA ARG A 84 14.01 -4.99 -8.09
C ARG A 84 12.65 -5.07 -7.37
N LEU A 85 12.15 -3.91 -6.88
CA LEU A 85 10.82 -3.85 -6.28
C LEU A 85 9.74 -4.02 -7.34
N PHE A 86 9.90 -3.38 -8.50
CA PHE A 86 8.95 -3.55 -9.62
C PHE A 86 8.87 -5.01 -10.08
N GLU A 87 9.99 -5.69 -10.26
CA GLU A 87 10.04 -7.11 -10.62
C GLU A 87 9.37 -8.01 -9.56
N LEU A 88 9.55 -7.71 -8.26
CA LEU A 88 8.87 -8.42 -7.18
C LEU A 88 7.35 -8.27 -7.28
N ILE A 89 6.86 -7.03 -7.46
CA ILE A 89 5.42 -6.73 -7.56
C ILE A 89 4.80 -7.39 -8.79
N GLU A 90 5.46 -7.33 -9.95
CA GLU A 90 4.96 -7.95 -11.17
C GLU A 90 4.81 -9.48 -11.02
N ARG A 91 5.84 -10.13 -10.46
CA ARG A 91 5.80 -11.58 -10.20
C ARG A 91 4.67 -11.93 -9.22
N PHE A 92 4.53 -11.20 -8.13
CA PHE A 92 3.47 -11.39 -7.15
C PHE A 92 2.08 -11.24 -7.77
N VAL A 93 1.85 -10.18 -8.55
CA VAL A 93 0.56 -9.92 -9.22
C VAL A 93 0.22 -11.04 -10.22
N LYS A 94 1.20 -11.49 -11.00
CA LYS A 94 1.03 -12.58 -11.96
C LYS A 94 0.55 -13.87 -11.30
N GLU A 95 1.05 -14.19 -10.11
CA GLU A 95 0.67 -15.37 -9.35
C GLU A 95 -0.67 -15.22 -8.63
N SER A 96 -1.02 -13.99 -8.20
CA SER A 96 -2.22 -13.72 -7.39
C SER A 96 -3.49 -13.47 -8.21
N GLY A 97 -3.37 -13.08 -9.47
CA GLY A 97 -4.51 -12.85 -10.37
C GLY A 97 -5.33 -11.60 -10.09
N PHE A 98 -4.78 -10.61 -9.39
CA PHE A 98 -5.42 -9.31 -9.14
C PHE A 98 -5.75 -8.57 -10.44
N ARG A 99 -6.77 -7.69 -10.39
CA ARG A 99 -7.18 -6.79 -11.47
C ARG A 99 -7.51 -5.41 -10.91
N GLY A 100 -7.25 -4.37 -11.70
CA GLY A 100 -7.52 -2.98 -11.31
C GLY A 100 -6.52 -2.44 -10.31
N GLN A 101 -6.96 -1.56 -9.43
CA GLN A 101 -6.12 -0.88 -8.44
C GLN A 101 -5.90 -1.75 -7.20
N ILE A 102 -4.63 -1.86 -6.80
CA ILE A 102 -4.25 -2.40 -5.49
C ILE A 102 -3.23 -1.48 -4.80
N ASP A 103 -3.30 -1.45 -3.49
CA ASP A 103 -2.37 -0.77 -2.58
C ASP A 103 -1.62 -1.84 -1.79
N ILE A 104 -0.29 -1.86 -1.90
CA ILE A 104 0.55 -2.90 -1.32
C ILE A 104 1.49 -2.27 -0.29
N ASP A 105 1.54 -2.84 0.90
CA ASP A 105 2.53 -2.51 1.90
C ASP A 105 3.71 -3.47 1.83
N VAL A 106 4.90 -2.90 1.75
CA VAL A 106 6.18 -3.62 1.61
C VAL A 106 7.13 -3.12 2.69
N PHE A 107 7.93 -4.01 3.24
CA PHE A 107 9.10 -3.65 4.06
C PHE A 107 10.39 -3.89 3.28
N GLU A 108 11.34 -2.97 3.41
CA GLU A 108 12.72 -3.19 2.98
C GLU A 108 13.58 -3.38 4.23
N LYS A 109 14.22 -4.54 4.33
CA LYS A 109 15.13 -4.88 5.41
C LYS A 109 16.36 -5.57 4.84
N ASP A 110 17.54 -5.08 5.19
CA ASP A 110 18.83 -5.61 4.74
C ASP A 110 18.94 -5.76 3.19
N GLY A 111 18.34 -4.82 2.45
CA GLY A 111 18.32 -4.83 0.99
C GLY A 111 17.36 -5.83 0.35
N VAL A 112 16.48 -6.46 1.14
CA VAL A 112 15.45 -7.41 0.68
C VAL A 112 14.07 -6.79 0.88
N TYR A 113 13.18 -6.99 -0.09
CA TYR A 113 11.79 -6.55 -0.04
C TYR A 113 10.85 -7.68 0.40
N TYR A 114 9.94 -7.37 1.33
CA TYR A 114 8.94 -8.28 1.89
C TYR A 114 7.55 -7.69 1.74
N ILE A 115 6.66 -8.36 0.98
CA ILE A 115 5.25 -7.96 0.88
C ILE A 115 4.55 -8.30 2.20
N SER A 116 3.93 -7.29 2.81
CA SER A 116 3.29 -7.41 4.11
C SER A 116 1.76 -7.45 4.04
N GLU A 117 1.17 -6.62 3.19
CA GLU A 117 -0.28 -6.49 3.07
C GLU A 117 -0.67 -6.05 1.67
N VAL A 118 -1.84 -6.51 1.20
CA VAL A 118 -2.43 -6.08 -0.07
C VAL A 118 -3.87 -5.65 0.15
N ASN A 119 -4.17 -4.44 -0.28
CA ASN A 119 -5.49 -3.85 -0.22
C ASN A 119 -6.03 -3.66 -1.65
N PRO A 120 -7.08 -4.37 -2.09
CA PRO A 120 -7.62 -4.25 -3.45
C PRO A 120 -8.50 -2.98 -3.60
N ARG A 121 -7.90 -1.84 -3.36
CA ARG A 121 -8.49 -0.49 -3.41
C ARG A 121 -7.41 0.56 -3.52
N PHE A 122 -7.79 1.83 -3.72
CA PHE A 122 -6.87 2.96 -3.57
C PHE A 122 -6.38 3.09 -2.12
N GLY A 123 -5.09 3.26 -1.94
CA GLY A 123 -4.50 3.63 -0.65
C GLY A 123 -4.75 5.10 -0.28
N GLY A 124 -4.77 5.42 1.01
CA GLY A 124 -4.87 6.80 1.49
C GLY A 124 -3.71 7.72 1.05
N GLY A 125 -2.63 7.14 0.55
CA GLY A 125 -1.47 7.83 -0.03
C GLY A 125 -1.49 7.97 -1.56
N TYR A 126 -2.54 7.51 -2.26
CA TYR A 126 -2.62 7.57 -3.72
C TYR A 126 -2.54 9.00 -4.32
N PRO A 127 -3.04 10.07 -3.67
CA PRO A 127 -2.84 11.43 -4.18
C PRO A 127 -1.38 11.78 -4.46
N HIS A 128 -0.42 11.18 -3.73
CA HIS A 128 1.00 11.32 -4.02
C HIS A 128 1.38 10.71 -5.38
N ALA A 129 0.91 9.49 -5.67
CA ALA A 129 1.14 8.82 -6.95
C ALA A 129 0.58 9.65 -8.10
N TYR A 130 -0.68 10.11 -7.98
CA TYR A 130 -1.33 10.94 -8.96
C TYR A 130 -0.57 12.25 -9.23
N ALA A 131 -0.17 12.97 -8.18
CA ALA A 131 0.59 14.21 -8.29
C ALA A 131 1.99 14.01 -8.92
N CYS A 132 2.57 12.82 -8.80
CA CYS A 132 3.83 12.45 -9.42
C CYS A 132 3.70 11.95 -10.87
N GLY A 133 2.48 11.80 -11.39
CA GLY A 133 2.23 11.39 -12.79
C GLY A 133 1.71 9.96 -12.96
N ALA A 134 1.53 9.18 -11.89
CA ALA A 134 0.91 7.86 -11.95
C ALA A 134 -0.63 8.00 -11.92
N ASP A 135 -1.23 8.33 -13.06
CA ASP A 135 -2.67 8.60 -13.21
C ASP A 135 -3.48 7.31 -13.46
N HIS A 136 -3.74 6.56 -12.40
CA HIS A 136 -4.55 5.35 -12.47
C HIS A 136 -6.03 5.63 -12.76
N MET A 137 -6.52 6.85 -12.55
CA MET A 137 -7.91 7.22 -12.91
C MET A 137 -8.11 7.18 -14.42
N THR A 138 -7.14 7.66 -15.20
CA THR A 138 -7.16 7.55 -16.67
C THR A 138 -7.08 6.08 -17.10
N LEU A 139 -6.29 5.23 -16.45
CA LEU A 139 -6.21 3.81 -16.78
C LEU A 139 -7.55 3.08 -16.53
N ILE A 140 -8.23 3.40 -15.42
CA ILE A 140 -9.59 2.89 -15.15
C ILE A 140 -10.56 3.32 -16.24
N ARG A 141 -10.59 4.61 -16.58
CA ARG A 141 -11.47 5.15 -17.61
C ARG A 141 -11.28 4.45 -18.96
N ASN A 142 -10.02 4.19 -19.34
CA ASN A 142 -9.71 3.46 -20.57
C ASN A 142 -10.27 2.04 -20.53
N ASN A 143 -10.04 1.29 -19.46
CA ASN A 143 -10.57 -0.06 -19.31
C ASN A 143 -12.12 -0.09 -19.32
N LEU A 144 -12.80 0.89 -18.70
CA LEU A 144 -14.25 1.01 -18.76
C LEU A 144 -14.76 1.30 -20.18
N ALA A 145 -13.96 1.95 -21.01
CA ALA A 145 -14.22 2.16 -22.43
C ALA A 145 -13.83 0.98 -23.34
N GLY A 146 -13.37 -0.15 -22.76
CA GLY A 146 -12.90 -1.32 -23.52
C GLY A 146 -11.51 -1.16 -24.13
N ILE A 147 -10.73 -0.19 -23.67
CA ILE A 147 -9.38 0.11 -24.16
C ILE A 147 -8.35 -0.48 -23.20
N THR A 148 -7.46 -1.33 -23.70
CA THR A 148 -6.31 -1.84 -22.97
C THR A 148 -5.26 -0.75 -22.80
N ASN A 149 -4.65 -0.68 -21.61
CA ASN A 149 -3.61 0.30 -21.32
C ASN A 149 -2.21 -0.18 -21.70
N GLU A 150 -1.38 0.75 -22.11
CA GLU A 150 0.05 0.51 -22.30
C GLU A 150 0.79 0.51 -20.95
N ARG A 151 1.96 -0.11 -20.94
CA ARG A 151 2.81 -0.26 -19.75
C ARG A 151 3.66 1.00 -19.55
N HIS A 152 3.57 1.61 -18.36
CA HIS A 152 4.29 2.81 -17.92
C HIS A 152 4.85 2.62 -16.49
N ILE A 153 5.63 1.56 -16.25
CA ILE A 153 6.22 1.27 -14.94
C ILE A 153 7.47 2.14 -14.75
N GLY A 154 7.55 2.82 -13.60
CA GLY A 154 8.67 3.71 -13.28
C GLY A 154 8.62 5.08 -13.96
N GLU A 155 7.63 5.35 -14.79
CA GLU A 155 7.47 6.61 -15.52
C GLU A 155 6.72 7.67 -14.69
N TYR A 156 7.32 8.08 -13.57
CA TYR A 156 6.79 9.12 -12.69
C TYR A 156 7.91 9.91 -12.02
N GLN A 157 7.55 11.03 -11.39
CA GLN A 157 8.52 11.88 -10.71
C GLN A 157 8.98 11.26 -9.38
N THR A 158 10.29 11.03 -9.25
CA THR A 158 10.93 10.54 -8.01
C THR A 158 11.49 11.69 -7.18
N GLY A 159 11.79 11.41 -5.88
CA GLY A 159 12.32 12.40 -4.94
C GLY A 159 11.30 13.45 -4.51
N LYS A 160 10.01 13.28 -4.83
CA LYS A 160 8.94 14.20 -4.43
C LYS A 160 8.44 13.80 -3.05
N VAL A 161 8.36 14.77 -2.16
CA VAL A 161 7.87 14.58 -0.79
C VAL A 161 6.41 14.98 -0.72
N MET A 162 5.56 14.03 -0.30
CA MET A 162 4.18 14.30 0.09
C MET A 162 4.13 14.58 1.59
N MET A 163 3.36 15.58 1.97
CA MET A 163 3.00 15.88 3.37
C MET A 163 1.51 16.18 3.44
N LYS A 164 0.76 15.44 4.25
CA LYS A 164 -0.62 15.80 4.60
C LYS A 164 -0.62 16.97 5.58
N TYR A 165 -1.58 17.86 5.44
CA TYR A 165 -1.83 18.94 6.41
C TYR A 165 -3.32 19.02 6.71
N ASN A 166 -3.65 19.52 7.89
CA ASN A 166 -5.03 19.75 8.31
C ASN A 166 -5.40 21.20 8.08
N GLU A 167 -6.62 21.42 7.60
CA GLU A 167 -7.24 22.73 7.49
C GLU A 167 -8.44 22.80 8.44
N ILE A 168 -8.64 23.96 9.11
CA ILE A 168 -9.74 24.18 10.03
C ILE A 168 -10.80 24.99 9.31
N MET A 169 -12.02 24.46 9.24
CA MET A 169 -13.20 25.17 8.78
C MET A 169 -14.10 25.46 9.97
N ILE A 170 -14.49 26.72 10.12
CA ILE A 170 -15.46 27.16 11.14
C ILE A 170 -16.75 27.48 10.38
N ILE A 171 -17.83 26.86 10.79
CA ILE A 171 -19.16 27.09 10.23
C ILE A 171 -20.12 27.46 11.36
N ASP A 172 -21.10 28.31 11.05
CA ASP A 172 -22.17 28.62 12.00
C ASP A 172 -23.05 27.38 12.21
N GLU A 173 -23.61 27.25 13.40
CA GLU A 173 -24.57 26.20 13.75
C GLU A 173 -25.81 26.36 12.85
N VAL A 174 -26.30 25.27 12.26
CA VAL A 174 -27.49 25.25 11.38
C VAL A 174 -28.72 24.93 12.20
#